data_d08a5ff73eff3eedeafde9aaf6bd9bba
#
_entry.id   d08a5ff73eff3eedeafde9aaf6bd9bba
#
_cell.length_a   1.000
_cell.length_b   1.000
_cell.length_c   1.000
_cell.angle_alpha   90.00
_cell.angle_beta   90.00
_cell.angle_gamma   90.00
#
_symmetry.space_group_name_H-M   'P 1'
#
loop_
_entity.id
_entity.type
_entity.pdbx_description
1 polymer ?
#
loop_
_entity_poly.entity_id
_entity_poly.type
_entity_poly.pdbx_seq_one_letter_code
_entity_poly.pdbx_strand_id
1 'polypeptide(L)'
;MEPKQRHFSIGYFVLAFVGLLVVQSVLFAPHTENVSYNEFKALVKRGKVTDLLLDRQSITGTLSSEGLEGLLSKEKIEELKRYGKGVHRFITVRVEDPGLVPELEAAKVRFSGRVENTWFSLLLSWVVPALIFVGLWAFLIRRMNPQSGLMSIGKSRAKVYVERSTG
;
A
#
# COMPACT_ATOMS: atom_id res chain seq x y z
N MET A 1 -6.97 -35.91 17.12
CA MET A 1 -6.30 -34.63 16.92
C MET A 1 -7.39 -33.55 16.87
N GLU A 2 -7.45 -32.74 17.90
CA GLU A 2 -8.55 -31.80 18.11
C GLU A 2 -8.56 -30.67 17.06
N PRO A 3 -9.70 -30.28 16.51
CA PRO A 3 -9.79 -29.24 15.49
C PRO A 3 -9.37 -27.85 15.98
N LYS A 4 -9.30 -27.63 17.28
CA LYS A 4 -8.89 -26.34 17.88
C LYS A 4 -7.44 -25.95 17.59
N GLN A 5 -6.51 -26.89 17.49
CA GLN A 5 -5.10 -26.58 17.22
C GLN A 5 -4.85 -26.15 15.77
N ARG A 6 -5.66 -26.61 14.83
CA ARG A 6 -5.49 -26.29 13.41
C ARG A 6 -5.81 -24.83 13.07
N HIS A 7 -6.82 -24.26 13.72
CA HIS A 7 -7.21 -22.86 13.48
C HIS A 7 -6.22 -21.85 14.09
N PHE A 8 -5.59 -22.23 15.19
CA PHE A 8 -4.56 -21.41 15.83
C PHE A 8 -3.30 -21.35 14.97
N SER A 9 -2.91 -22.49 14.40
CA SER A 9 -1.74 -22.61 13.51
C SER A 9 -1.91 -21.82 12.22
N ILE A 10 -3.10 -21.80 11.61
CA ILE A 10 -3.40 -21.04 10.39
C ILE A 10 -3.33 -19.55 10.65
N GLY A 11 -3.84 -19.07 11.78
CA GLY A 11 -3.78 -17.66 12.16
C GLY A 11 -2.34 -17.15 12.29
N TYR A 12 -1.47 -17.90 12.94
CA TYR A 12 -0.05 -17.57 13.03
C TYR A 12 0.65 -17.61 11.69
N PHE A 13 0.32 -18.60 10.85
CA PHE A 13 0.90 -18.69 9.52
C PHE A 13 0.52 -17.48 8.64
N VAL A 14 -0.74 -17.08 8.67
CA VAL A 14 -1.22 -15.89 7.94
C VAL A 14 -0.55 -14.62 8.49
N LEU A 15 -0.45 -14.48 9.82
CA LEU A 15 0.22 -13.34 10.43
C LEU A 15 1.71 -13.29 10.06
N ALA A 16 2.39 -14.42 10.12
CA ALA A 16 3.80 -14.51 9.74
C ALA A 16 4.00 -14.23 8.24
N PHE A 17 3.11 -14.71 7.39
CA PHE A 17 3.15 -14.48 5.96
C PHE A 17 2.94 -12.99 5.62
N VAL A 18 1.94 -12.35 6.24
CA VAL A 18 1.72 -10.90 6.09
C VAL A 18 2.92 -10.12 6.63
N GLY A 19 3.47 -10.49 7.77
CA GLY A 19 4.69 -9.89 8.31
C GLY A 19 5.87 -10.02 7.35
N LEU A 20 6.05 -11.19 6.75
CA LEU A 20 7.09 -11.42 5.75
C LEU A 20 6.90 -10.54 4.51
N LEU A 21 5.67 -10.40 4.01
CA LEU A 21 5.35 -9.53 2.88
C LEU A 21 5.66 -8.06 3.19
N VAL A 22 5.33 -7.60 4.40
CA VAL A 22 5.66 -6.23 4.84
C VAL A 22 7.17 -6.03 4.93
N VAL A 23 7.88 -6.95 5.55
CA VAL A 23 9.35 -6.90 5.64
C VAL A 23 9.98 -6.91 4.24
N GLN A 24 9.50 -7.76 3.36
CA GLN A 24 9.98 -7.84 1.97
C GLN A 24 9.71 -6.53 1.22
N SER A 25 8.54 -5.91 1.37
CA SER A 25 8.22 -4.64 0.70
C SER A 25 9.09 -3.47 1.17
N VAL A 26 9.52 -3.48 2.43
CA VAL A 26 10.40 -2.43 2.99
C VAL A 26 11.86 -2.67 2.58
N LEU A 27 12.33 -3.92 2.65
CA LEU A 27 13.73 -4.25 2.37
C LEU A 27 14.07 -4.20 0.87
N PHE A 28 13.11 -4.53 0.00
CA PHE A 28 13.31 -4.56 -1.46
C PHE A 28 12.64 -3.40 -2.19
N ALA A 29 12.18 -2.37 -1.46
CA ALA A 29 11.71 -1.14 -2.10
C ALA A 29 12.84 -0.54 -2.97
N PRO A 30 12.62 -0.32 -4.27
CA PRO A 30 13.62 0.31 -5.11
C PRO A 30 13.90 1.71 -4.57
N HIS A 31 15.15 2.02 -4.35
CA HIS A 31 15.55 3.37 -3.93
C HIS A 31 15.15 4.38 -5.01
N THR A 32 14.35 5.35 -4.63
CA THR A 32 13.86 6.39 -5.52
C THR A 32 14.38 7.73 -5.02
N GLU A 33 15.18 8.39 -5.83
CA GLU A 33 15.79 9.65 -5.49
C GLU A 33 14.81 10.81 -5.67
N ASN A 34 14.70 11.68 -4.67
CA ASN A 34 13.91 12.89 -4.76
C ASN A 34 14.73 14.00 -5.44
N VAL A 35 14.32 14.37 -6.66
CA VAL A 35 14.97 15.40 -7.46
C VAL A 35 14.07 16.63 -7.49
N SER A 36 14.61 17.81 -7.26
CA SER A 36 13.83 19.04 -7.43
C SER A 36 13.51 19.31 -8.91
N TYR A 37 12.45 20.05 -9.19
CA TYR A 37 12.02 20.32 -10.57
C TYR A 37 13.12 21.02 -11.40
N ASN A 38 13.88 21.92 -10.78
CA ASN A 38 14.98 22.61 -11.44
C ASN A 38 16.14 21.65 -11.79
N GLU A 39 16.50 20.75 -10.85
CA GLU A 39 17.50 19.70 -11.09
C GLU A 39 17.02 18.77 -12.21
N PHE A 40 15.75 18.39 -12.20
CA PHE A 40 15.13 17.57 -13.25
C PHE A 40 15.29 18.25 -14.63
N LYS A 41 14.94 19.53 -14.77
CA LYS A 41 15.13 20.26 -16.03
C LYS A 41 16.59 20.31 -16.47
N ALA A 42 17.52 20.48 -15.55
CA ALA A 42 18.95 20.46 -15.85
C ALA A 42 19.40 19.06 -16.34
N LEU A 43 18.86 18.00 -15.74
CA LEU A 43 19.14 16.60 -16.15
C LEU A 43 18.56 16.28 -17.53
N VAL A 44 17.36 16.78 -17.84
CA VAL A 44 16.73 16.66 -19.18
C VAL A 44 17.61 17.32 -20.23
N LYS A 45 18.03 18.56 -20.02
CA LYS A 45 18.91 19.31 -20.96
C LYS A 45 20.25 18.62 -21.22
N ARG A 46 20.76 17.88 -20.26
CA ARG A 46 22.00 17.11 -20.38
C ARG A 46 21.80 15.66 -20.86
N GLY A 47 20.56 15.26 -21.17
CA GLY A 47 20.24 13.91 -21.62
C GLY A 47 20.56 12.81 -20.61
N LYS A 48 20.49 13.14 -19.30
CA LYS A 48 20.81 12.22 -18.21
C LYS A 48 19.60 11.44 -17.71
N VAL A 49 18.41 11.70 -18.24
CA VAL A 49 17.17 11.05 -17.87
C VAL A 49 16.58 10.28 -19.04
N THR A 50 15.96 9.16 -18.73
CA THR A 50 15.26 8.31 -19.71
C THR A 50 13.96 7.76 -19.12
N ASP A 51 13.07 7.28 -19.99
CA ASP A 51 11.83 6.58 -19.65
C ASP A 51 10.97 7.35 -18.62
N LEU A 52 10.65 8.59 -19.00
CA LEU A 52 9.85 9.46 -18.13
C LEU A 52 8.39 9.03 -18.14
N LEU A 53 7.81 8.98 -16.97
CA LEU A 53 6.38 8.76 -16.75
C LEU A 53 5.80 10.01 -16.11
N LEU A 54 5.00 10.73 -16.89
CA LEU A 54 4.34 11.96 -16.47
C LEU A 54 2.99 11.61 -15.84
N ASP A 55 2.87 11.93 -14.56
CA ASP A 55 1.62 11.83 -13.82
C ASP A 55 1.04 13.23 -13.56
N ARG A 56 -0.13 13.30 -12.92
CA ARG A 56 -0.77 14.57 -12.56
C ARG A 56 0.03 15.38 -11.56
N GLN A 57 0.64 14.74 -10.59
CA GLN A 57 1.32 15.38 -9.47
C GLN A 57 2.84 15.17 -9.47
N SER A 58 3.32 14.17 -10.20
CA SER A 58 4.72 13.79 -10.21
C SER A 58 5.22 13.39 -11.58
N ILE A 59 6.52 13.46 -11.74
CA ILE A 59 7.24 12.91 -12.87
C ILE A 59 8.22 11.91 -12.31
N THR A 60 8.16 10.67 -12.79
CA THR A 60 9.10 9.63 -12.43
C THR A 60 9.89 9.22 -13.66
N GLY A 61 11.07 8.69 -13.45
CA GLY A 61 11.90 8.22 -14.55
C GLY A 61 13.17 7.59 -14.03
N THR A 62 14.06 7.38 -14.95
CA THR A 62 15.39 6.84 -14.64
C THR A 62 16.46 7.86 -14.96
N LEU A 63 17.47 7.96 -14.11
CA LEU A 63 18.63 8.81 -14.31
C LEU A 63 19.93 7.97 -14.35
N SER A 64 20.86 8.37 -15.18
CA SER A 64 22.20 7.78 -15.21
C SER A 64 23.04 8.33 -14.07
N SER A 65 23.73 7.46 -13.33
CA SER A 65 24.63 7.87 -12.25
C SER A 65 25.93 8.56 -12.72
N GLU A 66 26.18 8.59 -14.03
CA GLU A 66 27.42 9.15 -14.58
C GLU A 66 27.25 10.61 -15.02
N GLY A 67 28.22 11.45 -14.65
CA GLY A 67 28.27 12.85 -15.07
C GLY A 67 27.18 13.72 -14.46
N LEU A 68 26.90 13.52 -13.18
CA LEU A 68 25.93 14.28 -12.40
C LEU A 68 26.54 15.46 -11.65
N GLU A 69 27.85 15.64 -11.76
CA GLU A 69 28.57 16.72 -11.09
C GLU A 69 28.03 18.08 -11.57
N GLY A 70 27.65 18.92 -10.61
CA GLY A 70 27.05 20.23 -10.86
C GLY A 70 25.59 20.21 -11.30
N LEU A 71 24.94 19.04 -11.40
CA LEU A 71 23.50 18.91 -11.67
C LEU A 71 22.69 18.58 -10.42
N LEU A 72 23.28 17.79 -9.54
CA LEU A 72 22.73 17.42 -8.25
C LEU A 72 23.65 17.87 -7.12
N SER A 73 23.13 17.94 -5.91
CA SER A 73 23.94 18.23 -4.72
C SER A 73 24.95 17.11 -4.47
N LYS A 74 26.05 17.45 -3.81
CA LYS A 74 27.11 16.46 -3.51
C LYS A 74 26.59 15.29 -2.68
N GLU A 75 25.70 15.57 -1.73
CA GLU A 75 25.08 14.57 -0.86
C GLU A 75 24.30 13.55 -1.67
N LYS A 76 23.46 14.01 -2.62
CA LYS A 76 22.70 13.14 -3.51
C LYS A 76 23.59 12.28 -4.42
N ILE A 77 24.66 12.86 -4.93
CA ILE A 77 25.64 12.13 -5.75
C ILE A 77 26.31 11.02 -4.94
N GLU A 78 26.69 11.30 -3.69
CA GLU A 78 27.28 10.30 -2.80
C GLU A 78 26.30 9.21 -2.44
N GLU A 79 25.04 9.56 -2.19
CA GLU A 79 23.97 8.63 -1.93
C GLU A 79 23.74 7.70 -3.13
N LEU A 80 23.60 8.23 -4.32
CA LEU A 80 23.49 7.45 -5.56
C LEU A 80 24.69 6.50 -5.77
N LYS A 81 25.90 6.94 -5.46
CA LYS A 81 27.12 6.10 -5.55
C LYS A 81 27.09 4.93 -4.57
N ARG A 82 26.46 5.07 -3.40
CA ARG A 82 26.29 3.97 -2.42
C ARG A 82 25.38 2.85 -2.93
N TYR A 83 24.36 3.20 -3.71
CA TYR A 83 23.41 2.23 -4.28
C TYR A 83 23.90 1.56 -5.57
N GLY A 84 25.13 1.86 -6.00
CA GLY A 84 25.81 1.23 -7.12
C GLY A 84 25.93 2.11 -8.36
N LYS A 85 26.70 1.63 -9.31
CA LYS A 85 26.84 2.28 -10.62
C LYS A 85 25.70 1.80 -11.52
N GLY A 86 25.04 2.71 -12.21
CA GLY A 86 24.00 2.34 -13.17
C GLY A 86 22.87 3.35 -13.26
N VAL A 87 21.69 2.82 -13.40
CA VAL A 87 20.48 3.60 -13.60
C VAL A 87 19.65 3.59 -12.31
N HIS A 88 19.31 4.77 -11.83
CA HIS A 88 18.53 4.96 -10.61
C HIS A 88 17.16 5.51 -10.94
N ARG A 89 16.17 5.13 -10.15
CA ARG A 89 14.85 5.75 -10.25
C ARG A 89 14.84 7.10 -9.54
N PHE A 90 14.16 8.05 -10.12
CA PHE A 90 13.91 9.34 -9.47
C PHE A 90 12.44 9.71 -9.54
N ILE A 91 12.06 10.60 -8.65
CA ILE A 91 10.76 11.25 -8.63
C ILE A 91 10.94 12.75 -8.44
N THR A 92 10.17 13.53 -9.17
CA THR A 92 10.06 14.98 -8.96
C THR A 92 8.59 15.40 -8.95
N VAL A 93 8.30 16.47 -8.23
CA VAL A 93 6.95 17.07 -8.24
C VAL A 93 6.72 17.74 -9.59
N ARG A 94 5.56 17.47 -10.20
CA ARG A 94 5.17 18.13 -11.43
C ARG A 94 4.75 19.56 -11.16
N VAL A 95 5.35 20.48 -11.87
CA VAL A 95 4.97 21.89 -11.90
C VAL A 95 4.22 22.15 -13.20
N GLU A 96 3.24 23.05 -13.21
CA GLU A 96 2.60 23.50 -14.44
C GLU A 96 3.60 24.28 -15.28
N ASP A 97 4.17 23.60 -16.27
CA ASP A 97 5.14 24.17 -17.22
C ASP A 97 4.72 23.79 -18.63
N PRO A 98 4.11 24.72 -19.38
CA PRO A 98 3.74 24.48 -20.78
C PRO A 98 4.91 24.18 -21.69
N GLY A 99 6.13 24.59 -21.30
CA GLY A 99 7.36 24.34 -22.06
C GLY A 99 7.96 22.94 -21.85
N LEU A 100 7.46 22.17 -20.88
CA LEU A 100 8.06 20.88 -20.55
C LEU A 100 8.03 19.88 -21.72
N VAL A 101 6.88 19.72 -22.36
CA VAL A 101 6.74 18.75 -23.48
C VAL A 101 7.65 19.11 -24.64
N PRO A 102 7.67 20.36 -25.14
CA PRO A 102 8.65 20.76 -26.17
C PRO A 102 10.11 20.55 -25.76
N GLU A 103 10.47 20.81 -24.49
CA GLU A 103 11.84 20.53 -24.01
C GLU A 103 12.18 19.04 -24.04
N LEU A 104 11.25 18.16 -23.65
CA LEU A 104 11.45 16.72 -23.70
C LEU A 104 11.61 16.19 -25.13
N GLU A 105 10.81 16.73 -26.06
CA GLU A 105 10.90 16.39 -27.50
C GLU A 105 12.24 16.85 -28.09
N ALA A 106 12.65 18.09 -27.77
CA ALA A 106 13.93 18.63 -28.22
C ALA A 106 15.12 17.82 -27.68
N ALA A 107 15.02 17.34 -26.44
CA ALA A 107 16.02 16.48 -25.80
C ALA A 107 15.92 15.01 -26.27
N LYS A 108 14.93 14.64 -27.10
CA LYS A 108 14.65 13.28 -27.57
C LYS A 108 14.51 12.26 -26.42
N VAL A 109 13.97 12.69 -25.30
CA VAL A 109 13.74 11.84 -24.14
C VAL A 109 12.40 11.13 -24.34
N ARG A 110 12.37 9.82 -24.16
CA ARG A 110 11.11 9.06 -24.18
C ARG A 110 10.28 9.39 -22.96
N PHE A 111 9.03 9.76 -23.18
CA PHE A 111 8.08 10.01 -22.12
C PHE A 111 6.72 9.41 -22.46
N SER A 112 5.97 9.07 -21.42
CA SER A 112 4.59 8.61 -21.51
C SER A 112 3.75 9.22 -20.40
N GLY A 113 2.45 9.37 -20.63
CA GLY A 113 1.51 9.76 -19.59
C GLY A 113 1.04 8.54 -18.80
N ARG A 114 0.91 8.67 -17.50
CA ARG A 114 0.28 7.65 -16.66
C ARG A 114 -1.21 7.94 -16.54
N VAL A 115 -2.02 6.97 -16.89
CA VAL A 115 -3.44 6.98 -16.54
C VAL A 115 -3.58 6.33 -15.17
N GLU A 116 -3.79 7.14 -14.15
CA GLU A 116 -4.08 6.62 -12.82
C GLU A 116 -5.43 5.93 -12.80
N ASN A 117 -5.39 4.64 -12.61
CA ASN A 117 -6.58 3.85 -12.36
C ASN A 117 -6.86 3.84 -10.84
N THR A 118 -7.39 4.95 -10.34
CA THR A 118 -7.62 5.18 -8.91
C THR A 118 -8.76 4.35 -8.32
N TRP A 119 -9.64 3.78 -9.16
CA TRP A 119 -10.80 3.02 -8.66
C TRP A 119 -10.40 1.81 -7.83
N PHE A 120 -9.33 1.10 -8.23
CA PHE A 120 -8.85 -0.08 -7.51
C PHE A 120 -8.23 0.29 -6.16
N SER A 121 -7.47 1.37 -6.12
CA SER A 121 -6.91 1.92 -4.88
C SER A 121 -8.00 2.38 -3.92
N LEU A 122 -9.03 3.06 -4.43
CA LEU A 122 -10.21 3.46 -3.66
C LEU A 122 -10.96 2.25 -3.12
N LEU A 123 -11.23 1.25 -3.96
CA LEU A 123 -11.91 0.02 -3.56
C LEU A 123 -11.12 -0.70 -2.45
N LEU A 124 -9.81 -0.85 -2.62
CA LEU A 124 -8.95 -1.48 -1.63
C LEU A 124 -8.92 -0.71 -0.31
N SER A 125 -8.92 0.62 -0.39
CA SER A 125 -8.95 1.52 0.78
C SER A 125 -10.20 1.37 1.63
N TRP A 126 -11.33 0.97 1.04
CA TRP A 126 -12.59 0.72 1.75
C TRP A 126 -12.75 -0.75 2.15
N VAL A 127 -12.38 -1.67 1.25
CA VAL A 127 -12.59 -3.11 1.45
C VAL A 127 -11.69 -3.65 2.57
N VAL A 128 -10.42 -3.22 2.64
CA VAL A 128 -9.48 -3.72 3.66
C VAL A 128 -9.94 -3.38 5.09
N PRO A 129 -10.28 -2.12 5.43
CA PRO A 129 -10.82 -1.81 6.75
C PRO A 129 -12.13 -2.54 7.06
N ALA A 130 -13.03 -2.67 6.08
CA ALA A 130 -14.27 -3.40 6.25
C ALA A 130 -14.03 -4.88 6.56
N LEU A 131 -13.13 -5.55 5.87
CA LEU A 131 -12.76 -6.94 6.12
C LEU A 131 -12.13 -7.13 7.51
N ILE A 132 -11.26 -6.19 7.92
CA ILE A 132 -10.66 -6.21 9.26
C ILE A 132 -11.76 -6.08 10.32
N PHE A 133 -12.70 -5.16 10.12
CA PHE A 133 -13.82 -4.95 11.05
C PHE A 133 -14.71 -6.19 11.14
N VAL A 134 -15.12 -6.76 10.00
CA VAL A 134 -15.93 -7.99 9.95
C VAL A 134 -15.19 -9.17 10.58
N GLY A 135 -13.91 -9.32 10.30
CA GLY A 135 -13.07 -10.36 10.90
C GLY A 135 -12.97 -10.23 12.42
N LEU A 136 -12.71 -9.02 12.90
CA LEU A 136 -12.66 -8.72 14.33
C LEU A 136 -14.02 -8.96 15.00
N TRP A 137 -15.10 -8.52 14.38
CA TRP A 137 -16.47 -8.74 14.87
C TRP A 137 -16.81 -10.23 14.95
N ALA A 138 -16.53 -10.99 13.90
CA ALA A 138 -16.73 -12.43 13.86
C ALA A 138 -15.89 -13.16 14.94
N PHE A 139 -14.65 -12.70 15.17
CA PHE A 139 -13.78 -13.21 16.23
C PHE A 139 -14.36 -12.92 17.62
N LEU A 140 -14.82 -11.70 17.88
CA LEU A 140 -15.46 -11.34 19.16
C LEU A 140 -16.74 -12.16 19.42
N ILE A 141 -17.62 -12.31 18.43
CA ILE A 141 -18.83 -13.12 18.56
C ILE A 141 -18.50 -14.58 18.86
N ARG A 142 -17.48 -15.15 18.21
CA ARG A 142 -17.05 -16.54 18.48
C ARG A 142 -16.44 -16.69 19.86
N ARG A 143 -15.83 -15.66 20.40
CA ARG A 143 -15.24 -15.68 21.75
C ARG A 143 -16.29 -15.43 22.84
N MET A 144 -17.31 -14.68 22.55
CA MET A 144 -18.52 -14.53 23.39
C MET A 144 -19.39 -15.76 23.19
N ASN A 145 -19.14 -16.82 23.97
CA ASN A 145 -19.82 -18.11 23.93
C ASN A 145 -21.35 -17.90 23.90
N PRO A 146 -22.10 -18.31 22.85
CA PRO A 146 -23.53 -18.04 22.76
C PRO A 146 -24.37 -18.90 23.71
N GLN A 147 -23.74 -19.72 24.58
CA GLN A 147 -24.45 -20.58 25.51
C GLN A 147 -24.86 -19.94 26.83
N SER A 148 -24.50 -18.70 27.09
CA SER A 148 -24.93 -18.00 28.30
C SER A 148 -25.75 -16.75 27.98
N GLY A 149 -27.06 -16.90 27.78
CA GLY A 149 -27.92 -15.88 28.30
C GLY A 149 -28.92 -15.17 27.42
N LEU A 150 -29.04 -15.42 26.12
CA LEU A 150 -30.10 -14.72 25.35
C LEU A 150 -31.29 -15.56 24.95
N MET A 151 -31.31 -16.87 25.22
CA MET A 151 -32.45 -17.73 24.97
C MET A 151 -33.18 -18.20 26.24
N SER A 152 -32.95 -17.63 27.39
CA SER A 152 -33.71 -17.98 28.60
C SER A 152 -34.85 -16.99 28.93
N ILE A 153 -35.03 -15.96 28.13
CA ILE A 153 -36.18 -15.03 28.27
C ILE A 153 -37.30 -15.55 27.41
N GLY A 154 -38.01 -16.57 27.86
CA GLY A 154 -39.19 -17.05 27.15
C GLY A 154 -39.74 -18.39 27.61
N LYS A 155 -39.10 -19.11 28.52
CA LYS A 155 -39.72 -20.28 29.14
C LYS A 155 -40.36 -19.92 30.48
N SER A 156 -41.45 -19.17 30.41
CA SER A 156 -42.42 -19.11 31.48
C SER A 156 -42.99 -20.53 31.65
N ARG A 157 -42.54 -21.25 32.67
CA ARG A 157 -43.18 -22.47 33.11
C ARG A 157 -44.48 -22.07 33.83
N ALA A 158 -45.54 -21.91 33.08
CA ALA A 158 -46.86 -21.91 33.67
C ALA A 158 -47.12 -23.31 34.28
N LYS A 159 -47.02 -23.43 35.59
CA LYS A 159 -47.53 -24.58 36.30
C LYS A 159 -49.05 -24.46 36.31
N VAL A 160 -49.71 -25.25 35.48
CA VAL A 160 -51.17 -25.44 35.57
C VAL A 160 -51.44 -26.28 36.82
N TYR A 161 -51.93 -25.65 37.86
CA TYR A 161 -52.52 -26.35 38.98
C TYR A 161 -53.90 -26.88 38.56
N VAL A 162 -53.99 -28.16 38.33
CA VAL A 162 -55.27 -28.84 38.21
C VAL A 162 -55.78 -29.12 39.63
N GLU A 163 -56.68 -28.31 40.08
CA GLU A 163 -57.42 -28.55 41.31
C GLU A 163 -58.41 -29.72 41.09
N ARG A 164 -58.09 -30.85 41.69
CA ARG A 164 -58.98 -32.01 41.72
C ARG A 164 -60.01 -31.78 42.84
N SER A 165 -61.16 -31.30 42.48
CA SER A 165 -62.30 -31.35 43.40
C SER A 165 -62.83 -32.77 43.47
N THR A 166 -62.69 -33.42 44.61
CA THR A 166 -63.47 -34.62 45.02
C THR A 166 -64.65 -34.14 45.73
N GLY A 167 -65.83 -34.47 45.16
CA GLY A 167 -67.13 -34.52 45.83
C GLY A 167 -67.78 -35.89 45.60
#